data_3c6ef6edfc9af84684e7cf01df182695
#
_entry.id   3c6ef6edfc9af84684e7cf01df182695
#
_cell.length_a   1.000
_cell.length_b   1.000
_cell.length_c   1.000
_cell.angle_alpha   90.00
_cell.angle_beta   90.00
_cell.angle_gamma   90.00
#
_symmetry.space_group_name_H-M   'P 1'
#
loop_
_entity.id
_entity.type
_entity.pdbx_description
1 polymer ?
#
loop_
_entity_poly.entity_id
_entity_poly.type
_entity_poly.pdbx_seq_one_letter_code
_entity_poly.pdbx_strand_id
1 'polypeptide(L)'
;MVITLENELIMNSYKTTDGRGAKVEIAYGPCITVQGVSITVQGVSHVIIHGISLHDCKTGKPGLVRSSPTHVGHRLGSKGDAISVFASSHIWIDHCFLARCWDGLIDVIHASTAMTISNNYFTQHDEVMLLGHDDGYTADKAMRVTIAFNRFGTGLIERIPRVRFGYAHVANNRYDEWQMYSIGGSSNPTIFSEGNYFTASNNPYTKQVTKREASGGWKNWKWRSSKDKSENGAYFVQSGWGSCAPPYSPSQSFTVAEGSMVPALTSDAGPLTCAVNGAC
;
A
#
# COMPACT_ATOMS: atom_id res chain seq x y z
N MET A 1 20.72 7.88 -8.72
CA MET A 1 21.10 8.84 -7.63
C MET A 1 20.49 8.34 -6.35
N VAL A 2 21.31 8.15 -5.31
CA VAL A 2 20.81 7.77 -3.98
C VAL A 2 20.76 9.02 -3.11
N ILE A 3 19.61 9.24 -2.47
CA ILE A 3 19.35 10.34 -1.54
C ILE A 3 19.17 9.72 -0.15
N THR A 4 20.05 10.05 0.78
CA THR A 4 19.92 9.69 2.19
C THR A 4 19.43 10.91 2.95
N LEU A 5 18.19 10.84 3.43
CA LEU A 5 17.57 11.93 4.17
C LEU A 5 18.02 11.90 5.64
N GLU A 6 18.24 13.05 6.25
CA GLU A 6 18.46 13.17 7.70
C GLU A 6 17.16 13.14 8.49
N ASN A 7 16.11 13.73 7.91
CA ASN A 7 14.74 13.73 8.43
C ASN A 7 13.79 13.23 7.35
N GLU A 8 12.63 12.78 7.73
CA GLU A 8 11.58 12.37 6.77
C GLU A 8 11.20 13.52 5.82
N LEU A 9 10.97 13.18 4.55
CA LEU A 9 10.44 14.12 3.57
C LEU A 9 8.92 14.26 3.82
N ILE A 10 8.51 15.37 4.41
CA ILE A 10 7.10 15.65 4.68
C ILE A 10 6.45 16.28 3.46
N MET A 11 5.46 15.58 2.90
CA MET A 11 4.72 16.03 1.73
C MET A 11 3.53 16.90 2.13
N ASN A 12 3.39 18.07 1.50
CA ASN A 12 2.22 18.93 1.58
C ASN A 12 1.22 18.64 0.46
N SER A 13 0.00 19.19 0.56
CA SER A 13 -1.03 19.08 -0.47
C SER A 13 -0.58 19.62 -1.82
N TYR A 14 -1.18 19.07 -2.88
CA TYR A 14 -0.94 19.48 -4.27
C TYR A 14 0.52 19.37 -4.70
N LYS A 15 1.14 18.22 -4.40
CA LYS A 15 2.53 17.92 -4.74
C LYS A 15 2.64 16.62 -5.53
N THR A 16 3.56 16.60 -6.46
CA THR A 16 3.99 15.40 -7.16
C THR A 16 5.49 15.21 -6.94
N THR A 17 5.87 14.02 -6.49
CA THR A 17 7.26 13.53 -6.60
C THR A 17 7.30 12.63 -7.81
N ASP A 18 8.14 12.94 -8.80
CA ASP A 18 8.22 12.23 -10.06
C ASP A 18 9.69 11.88 -10.36
N GLY A 19 9.98 10.57 -10.41
CA GLY A 19 11.31 10.04 -10.70
C GLY A 19 11.54 9.64 -12.16
N ARG A 20 10.58 9.87 -13.05
CA ARG A 20 10.72 9.48 -14.47
C ARG A 20 11.92 10.13 -15.14
N GLY A 21 12.60 9.38 -15.98
CA GLY A 21 13.81 9.82 -16.67
C GLY A 21 15.07 9.89 -15.78
N ALA A 22 14.95 9.60 -14.48
CA ALA A 22 16.09 9.55 -13.58
C ALA A 22 15.95 8.35 -12.64
N LYS A 23 17.05 7.63 -12.41
CA LYS A 23 17.09 6.57 -11.40
C LYS A 23 17.24 7.22 -10.02
N VAL A 24 16.11 7.54 -9.37
CA VAL A 24 16.06 8.17 -8.05
C VAL A 24 15.79 7.12 -6.98
N GLU A 25 16.63 7.06 -5.96
CA GLU A 25 16.52 6.17 -4.81
C GLU A 25 16.55 7.01 -3.53
N ILE A 26 15.57 6.84 -2.62
CA ILE A 26 15.61 7.38 -1.26
C ILE A 26 15.87 6.18 -0.35
N ALA A 27 17.02 6.20 0.34
CA ALA A 27 17.47 5.03 1.09
C ALA A 27 18.40 5.39 2.26
N TYR A 28 18.54 4.44 3.21
CA TYR A 28 19.48 4.45 4.32
C TYR A 28 19.25 5.54 5.39
N GLY A 29 18.19 6.32 5.25
CA GLY A 29 17.69 7.32 6.18
C GLY A 29 16.18 7.24 6.32
N PRO A 30 15.51 8.17 7.03
CA PRO A 30 14.08 8.31 7.02
C PRO A 30 13.54 8.54 5.61
N CYS A 31 12.33 8.07 5.32
CA CYS A 31 11.76 8.16 3.97
C CYS A 31 10.60 9.18 3.89
N ILE A 32 9.45 8.84 3.32
CA ILE A 32 8.40 9.81 2.99
C ILE A 32 7.25 9.76 4.01
N THR A 33 6.80 10.92 4.47
CA THR A 33 5.60 11.08 5.27
C THR A 33 4.62 12.06 4.61
N VAL A 34 3.37 11.60 4.39
CA VAL A 34 2.27 12.41 3.89
C VAL A 34 1.37 12.76 5.07
N GLN A 35 1.62 13.91 5.68
CA GLN A 35 0.93 14.31 6.90
C GLN A 35 0.77 15.83 6.98
N GLY A 36 -0.42 16.29 7.40
CA GLY A 36 -0.65 17.70 7.73
C GLY A 36 0.08 18.16 8.98
N VAL A 37 0.15 19.46 9.17
CA VAL A 37 0.96 20.14 10.20
C VAL A 37 0.43 19.94 11.63
N SER A 38 -0.81 19.54 11.79
CA SER A 38 -1.45 19.39 13.11
C SER A 38 -2.43 18.22 13.15
N ILE A 39 -2.48 17.54 14.29
CA ILE A 39 -3.44 16.45 14.57
C ILE A 39 -4.90 16.93 14.50
N THR A 40 -5.15 18.24 14.59
CA THR A 40 -6.48 18.85 14.63
C THR A 40 -6.89 19.59 13.36
N VAL A 41 -6.02 19.69 12.34
CA VAL A 41 -6.28 20.45 11.11
C VAL A 41 -6.16 19.53 9.89
N GLN A 42 -7.00 19.77 8.89
CA GLN A 42 -7.13 19.05 7.63
C GLN A 42 -5.83 18.38 7.16
N GLY A 43 -5.91 17.07 6.96
CA GLY A 43 -4.81 16.28 6.45
C GLY A 43 -4.36 16.73 5.04
N VAL A 44 -3.24 16.23 4.60
CA VAL A 44 -2.73 16.48 3.24
C VAL A 44 -3.63 15.82 2.21
N SER A 45 -3.78 16.46 1.07
CA SER A 45 -4.53 15.90 -0.05
C SER A 45 -3.91 16.24 -1.40
N HIS A 46 -4.30 15.44 -2.41
CA HIS A 46 -3.85 15.62 -3.80
C HIS A 46 -2.31 15.51 -3.92
N VAL A 47 -1.78 14.35 -3.54
CA VAL A 47 -0.35 14.02 -3.64
C VAL A 47 -0.15 12.84 -4.57
N ILE A 48 0.84 12.94 -5.42
CA ILE A 48 1.30 11.85 -6.28
C ILE A 48 2.75 11.53 -5.94
N ILE A 49 3.04 10.26 -5.70
CA ILE A 49 4.40 9.73 -5.54
C ILE A 49 4.61 8.72 -6.65
N HIS A 50 5.48 9.03 -7.60
CA HIS A 50 5.61 8.27 -8.83
C HIS A 50 7.07 8.02 -9.22
N GLY A 51 7.36 6.79 -9.64
CA GLY A 51 8.59 6.45 -10.35
C GLY A 51 9.88 6.49 -9.52
N ILE A 52 9.81 6.32 -8.19
CA ILE A 52 10.97 6.36 -7.30
C ILE A 52 11.18 5.03 -6.59
N SER A 53 12.42 4.76 -6.19
CA SER A 53 12.78 3.62 -5.35
C SER A 53 12.93 4.05 -3.89
N LEU A 54 12.26 3.33 -2.98
CA LEU A 54 12.32 3.53 -1.54
C LEU A 54 12.74 2.21 -0.89
N HIS A 55 13.91 2.19 -0.28
CA HIS A 55 14.40 0.95 0.32
C HIS A 55 15.38 1.22 1.46
N ASP A 56 15.53 0.22 2.31
CA ASP A 56 16.44 0.31 3.46
C ASP A 56 16.17 1.57 4.31
N CYS A 57 14.88 2.00 4.39
CA CYS A 57 14.45 3.15 5.17
C CYS A 57 14.69 2.91 6.65
N LYS A 58 15.11 3.95 7.36
CA LYS A 58 15.44 3.90 8.79
C LYS A 58 14.56 4.84 9.60
N THR A 59 14.52 4.62 10.90
CA THR A 59 13.81 5.50 11.84
C THR A 59 14.38 6.90 11.80
N GLY A 60 13.50 7.92 11.80
CA GLY A 60 13.89 9.31 12.00
C GLY A 60 14.05 9.64 13.49
N LYS A 61 14.94 10.56 13.80
CA LYS A 61 15.12 11.06 15.18
C LYS A 61 14.06 12.10 15.52
N PRO A 62 13.62 12.19 16.80
CA PRO A 62 12.82 13.31 17.26
C PRO A 62 13.56 14.62 17.09
N GLY A 63 12.86 15.69 16.75
CA GLY A 63 13.47 17.01 16.62
C GLY A 63 12.59 18.03 15.90
N LEU A 64 13.17 19.18 15.61
CA LEU A 64 12.56 20.21 14.80
C LEU A 64 12.67 19.85 13.32
N VAL A 65 11.56 19.67 12.65
CA VAL A 65 11.49 19.34 11.23
C VAL A 65 10.67 20.39 10.49
N ARG A 66 11.18 20.81 9.34
CA ARG A 66 10.45 21.71 8.43
C ARG A 66 9.46 20.92 7.62
N SER A 67 8.16 21.17 7.85
CA SER A 67 7.06 20.52 7.11
C SER A 67 6.50 21.39 5.97
N SER A 68 6.84 22.69 5.94
CA SER A 68 6.49 23.60 4.84
C SER A 68 7.45 24.79 4.80
N PRO A 69 7.42 25.65 3.77
CA PRO A 69 8.22 26.89 3.75
C PRO A 69 7.99 27.79 4.96
N THR A 70 6.81 27.74 5.55
CA THR A 70 6.38 28.64 6.64
C THR A 70 6.21 27.92 7.99
N HIS A 71 6.46 26.59 8.05
CA HIS A 71 6.26 25.83 9.29
C HIS A 71 7.43 24.93 9.63
N VAL A 72 7.93 25.09 10.87
CA VAL A 72 8.88 24.20 11.54
C VAL A 72 8.25 23.76 12.86
N GLY A 73 8.21 22.48 13.13
CA GLY A 73 7.59 21.93 14.34
C GLY A 73 8.36 20.73 14.89
N HIS A 74 8.11 20.42 16.15
CA HIS A 74 8.64 19.22 16.78
C HIS A 74 7.93 17.96 16.21
N ARG A 75 8.75 16.98 15.87
CA ARG A 75 8.33 15.64 15.45
C ARG A 75 8.88 14.59 16.41
N LEU A 76 8.12 13.54 16.65
CA LEU A 76 8.57 12.40 17.45
C LEU A 76 9.54 11.48 16.70
N GLY A 77 9.84 11.81 15.45
CA GLY A 77 10.58 10.97 14.52
C GLY A 77 9.65 10.03 13.73
N SER A 78 10.18 9.41 12.68
CA SER A 78 9.48 8.38 11.91
C SER A 78 9.82 6.99 12.42
N LYS A 79 8.93 6.03 12.20
CA LYS A 79 9.16 4.62 12.56
C LYS A 79 10.01 3.87 11.55
N GLY A 80 10.23 4.45 10.37
CA GLY A 80 11.07 3.85 9.34
C GLY A 80 10.30 3.18 8.21
N ASP A 81 9.02 3.56 8.03
CA ASP A 81 8.26 3.19 6.83
C ASP A 81 8.86 3.79 5.57
N ALA A 82 8.64 3.14 4.42
CA ALA A 82 8.96 3.76 3.14
C ALA A 82 8.02 4.94 2.84
N ILE A 83 6.71 4.76 3.00
CA ILE A 83 5.69 5.80 2.85
C ILE A 83 4.67 5.68 3.97
N SER A 84 4.59 6.68 4.85
CA SER A 84 3.56 6.78 5.87
C SER A 84 2.52 7.85 5.50
N VAL A 85 1.23 7.47 5.43
CA VAL A 85 0.11 8.36 5.11
C VAL A 85 -0.79 8.49 6.32
N PHE A 86 -0.83 9.69 6.88
CA PHE A 86 -1.53 9.99 8.12
C PHE A 86 -2.62 11.04 7.93
N ALA A 87 -3.86 10.73 8.28
CA ALA A 87 -5.03 11.63 8.22
C ALA A 87 -5.14 12.38 6.86
N SER A 88 -4.91 11.71 5.74
CA SER A 88 -4.76 12.33 4.43
C SER A 88 -5.68 11.70 3.38
N SER A 89 -5.87 12.36 2.24
CA SER A 89 -6.78 11.87 1.20
C SER A 89 -6.34 12.23 -0.21
N HIS A 90 -6.90 11.53 -1.21
CA HIS A 90 -6.58 11.74 -2.62
C HIS A 90 -5.08 11.60 -2.90
N ILE A 91 -4.53 10.45 -2.49
CA ILE A 91 -3.11 10.14 -2.63
C ILE A 91 -2.96 9.02 -3.67
N TRP A 92 -2.02 9.19 -4.56
CA TRP A 92 -1.67 8.19 -5.55
C TRP A 92 -0.19 7.82 -5.42
N ILE A 93 0.09 6.53 -5.17
CA ILE A 93 1.44 5.95 -5.10
C ILE A 93 1.56 5.00 -6.27
N ASP A 94 2.44 5.32 -7.20
CA ASP A 94 2.44 4.67 -8.51
C ASP A 94 3.85 4.43 -9.05
N HIS A 95 4.06 3.28 -9.69
CA HIS A 95 5.34 2.88 -10.29
C HIS A 95 6.55 3.05 -9.36
N CYS A 96 6.41 2.78 -8.08
CA CYS A 96 7.49 2.81 -7.12
C CYS A 96 8.07 1.41 -6.86
N PHE A 97 9.34 1.35 -6.48
CA PHE A 97 9.97 0.17 -5.91
C PHE A 97 10.10 0.35 -4.40
N LEU A 98 9.65 -0.67 -3.62
CA LEU A 98 9.67 -0.63 -2.16
C LEU A 98 10.22 -1.93 -1.58
N ALA A 99 11.21 -1.83 -0.68
CA ALA A 99 11.85 -3.01 -0.08
C ALA A 99 12.61 -2.68 1.22
N ARG A 100 12.74 -3.66 2.12
CA ARG A 100 13.71 -3.70 3.23
C ARG A 100 13.74 -2.45 4.12
N CYS A 101 12.62 -1.89 4.47
CA CYS A 101 12.55 -0.79 5.42
C CYS A 101 12.56 -1.28 6.88
N TRP A 102 12.66 -0.37 7.83
CA TRP A 102 12.73 -0.73 9.25
C TRP A 102 11.35 -1.12 9.81
N ASP A 103 10.31 -0.40 9.44
CA ASP A 103 8.89 -0.70 9.75
C ASP A 103 8.17 -1.05 8.43
N GLY A 104 6.94 -0.66 8.20
CA GLY A 104 6.18 -0.99 6.99
C GLY A 104 6.74 -0.43 5.68
N LEU A 105 6.22 -0.90 4.55
CA LEU A 105 6.50 -0.25 3.26
C LEU A 105 5.48 0.84 2.95
N ILE A 106 4.17 0.58 3.18
CA ILE A 106 3.13 1.61 3.05
C ILE A 106 2.16 1.49 4.22
N ASP A 107 2.07 2.54 5.03
CA ASP A 107 1.06 2.68 6.08
C ASP A 107 0.03 3.74 5.72
N VAL A 108 -1.25 3.39 5.79
CA VAL A 108 -2.40 4.28 5.54
C VAL A 108 -3.27 4.28 6.78
N ILE A 109 -3.15 5.31 7.61
CA ILE A 109 -3.71 5.32 8.96
C ILE A 109 -4.46 6.62 9.26
N HIS A 110 -5.17 6.64 10.41
CA HIS A 110 -5.88 7.80 10.94
C HIS A 110 -6.93 8.39 9.97
N ALA A 111 -7.87 7.56 9.53
CA ALA A 111 -8.96 7.93 8.63
C ALA A 111 -8.51 8.44 7.26
N SER A 112 -7.29 8.10 6.84
CA SER A 112 -6.84 8.35 5.48
C SER A 112 -7.74 7.62 4.48
N THR A 113 -8.08 8.26 3.36
CA THR A 113 -9.06 7.73 2.41
C THR A 113 -8.83 8.21 0.98
N ALA A 114 -9.59 7.69 0.01
CA ALA A 114 -9.44 8.01 -1.40
C ALA A 114 -8.00 7.79 -1.89
N MET A 115 -7.49 6.58 -1.62
CA MET A 115 -6.12 6.19 -1.94
C MET A 115 -6.10 5.28 -3.16
N THR A 116 -5.09 5.47 -4.01
CA THR A 116 -4.73 4.50 -5.07
C THR A 116 -3.26 4.12 -4.93
N ILE A 117 -3.00 2.82 -4.87
CA ILE A 117 -1.66 2.24 -4.82
C ILE A 117 -1.56 1.31 -6.02
N SER A 118 -0.82 1.72 -7.07
CA SER A 118 -0.84 1.01 -8.35
C SER A 118 0.54 0.86 -8.98
N ASN A 119 0.69 -0.20 -9.78
CA ASN A 119 1.89 -0.45 -10.57
C ASN A 119 3.21 -0.45 -9.80
N ASN A 120 3.18 -0.68 -8.48
CA ASN A 120 4.37 -0.72 -7.65
C ASN A 120 4.97 -2.12 -7.60
N TYR A 121 6.27 -2.20 -7.37
CA TYR A 121 6.98 -3.44 -7.10
C TYR A 121 7.45 -3.50 -5.64
N PHE A 122 6.91 -4.46 -4.89
CA PHE A 122 7.25 -4.73 -3.49
C PHE A 122 8.06 -6.03 -3.40
N THR A 123 9.10 -6.08 -2.58
CA THR A 123 9.91 -7.30 -2.39
C THR A 123 10.71 -7.26 -1.08
N GLN A 124 11.12 -8.44 -0.59
CA GLN A 124 12.07 -8.58 0.52
C GLN A 124 11.71 -7.77 1.76
N HIS A 125 10.51 -8.00 2.31
CA HIS A 125 10.04 -7.28 3.48
C HIS A 125 9.03 -8.11 4.29
N ASP A 126 8.95 -7.85 5.60
CA ASP A 126 8.05 -8.58 6.49
C ASP A 126 6.63 -7.99 6.43
N GLU A 127 6.41 -6.83 6.99
CA GLU A 127 5.12 -6.17 7.17
C GLU A 127 4.85 -5.15 6.04
N VAL A 128 4.29 -5.58 4.90
CA VAL A 128 4.32 -4.82 3.65
C VAL A 128 3.42 -3.58 3.67
N MET A 129 2.14 -3.73 4.04
CA MET A 129 1.14 -2.66 3.91
C MET A 129 0.10 -2.72 5.02
N LEU A 130 0.03 -1.65 5.81
CA LEU A 130 -0.96 -1.50 6.87
C LEU A 130 -2.04 -0.49 6.47
N LEU A 131 -3.29 -0.92 6.43
CA LEU A 131 -4.46 -0.09 6.18
C LEU A 131 -5.33 -0.06 7.42
N GLY A 132 -5.28 1.05 8.16
CA GLY A 132 -5.96 1.24 9.44
C GLY A 132 -5.01 1.20 10.64
N HIS A 133 -5.17 2.15 11.56
CA HIS A 133 -4.24 2.43 12.66
C HIS A 133 -4.20 1.32 13.72
N ASP A 134 -5.30 1.13 14.43
CA ASP A 134 -5.45 0.06 15.42
C ASP A 134 -6.93 -0.40 15.52
N ASP A 135 -7.17 -1.49 16.26
CA ASP A 135 -8.50 -2.08 16.37
C ASP A 135 -9.51 -1.22 17.16
N GLY A 136 -9.05 -0.22 17.91
CA GLY A 136 -9.87 0.77 18.62
C GLY A 136 -10.13 2.05 17.83
N TYR A 137 -9.37 2.31 16.76
CA TYR A 137 -9.49 3.57 16.00
C TYR A 137 -10.61 3.49 14.96
N THR A 138 -11.84 3.60 15.38
CA THR A 138 -13.04 3.40 14.56
C THR A 138 -13.24 4.43 13.42
N ALA A 139 -12.52 5.56 13.45
CA ALA A 139 -12.55 6.54 12.37
C ALA A 139 -12.02 5.95 11.03
N ASP A 140 -11.19 4.90 11.08
CA ASP A 140 -10.73 4.16 9.90
C ASP A 140 -11.86 3.45 9.12
N LYS A 141 -13.10 3.41 9.63
CA LYS A 141 -14.28 3.01 8.85
C LYS A 141 -14.51 3.86 7.59
N ALA A 142 -14.01 5.09 7.58
CA ALA A 142 -14.07 5.98 6.42
C ALA A 142 -13.06 5.64 5.32
N MET A 143 -12.08 4.79 5.62
CA MET A 143 -10.99 4.43 4.72
C MET A 143 -11.51 3.72 3.46
N ARG A 144 -11.03 4.14 2.29
CA ARG A 144 -11.26 3.51 0.98
C ARG A 144 -9.96 3.51 0.20
N VAL A 145 -9.47 2.33 -0.11
CA VAL A 145 -8.20 2.13 -0.78
C VAL A 145 -8.37 1.21 -1.98
N THR A 146 -7.83 1.61 -3.11
CA THR A 146 -7.68 0.78 -4.30
C THR A 146 -6.22 0.36 -4.43
N ILE A 147 -5.98 -0.95 -4.50
CA ILE A 147 -4.65 -1.55 -4.67
C ILE A 147 -4.70 -2.32 -5.98
N ALA A 148 -4.05 -1.82 -7.03
CA ALA A 148 -4.23 -2.39 -8.36
C ALA A 148 -2.93 -2.46 -9.17
N PHE A 149 -2.79 -3.51 -9.98
CA PHE A 149 -1.67 -3.71 -10.91
C PHE A 149 -0.29 -3.75 -10.24
N ASN A 150 -0.22 -3.99 -8.93
CA ASN A 150 1.05 -4.12 -8.23
C ASN A 150 1.65 -5.51 -8.41
N ARG A 151 2.96 -5.59 -8.33
CA ARG A 151 3.68 -6.84 -8.17
C ARG A 151 4.20 -6.96 -6.74
N PHE A 152 3.68 -7.92 -6.01
CA PHE A 152 4.19 -8.37 -4.73
C PHE A 152 5.12 -9.55 -5.00
N GLY A 153 6.42 -9.26 -5.07
CA GLY A 153 7.47 -10.21 -5.44
C GLY A 153 7.90 -11.10 -4.29
N THR A 154 8.99 -11.82 -4.51
CA THR A 154 9.50 -12.81 -3.55
C THR A 154 10.08 -12.17 -2.27
N GLY A 155 10.10 -12.94 -1.19
CA GLY A 155 10.65 -12.51 0.09
C GLY A 155 9.72 -11.61 0.91
N LEU A 156 8.44 -11.56 0.56
CA LEU A 156 7.41 -10.91 1.38
C LEU A 156 6.80 -11.91 2.36
N ILE A 157 6.57 -11.49 3.60
CA ILE A 157 6.09 -12.37 4.67
C ILE A 157 4.59 -12.22 4.87
N GLU A 158 4.13 -11.02 5.27
CA GLU A 158 2.73 -10.78 5.60
C GLU A 158 2.25 -9.35 5.30
N ARG A 159 0.98 -9.06 5.59
CA ARG A 159 0.32 -7.74 5.41
C ARG A 159 0.38 -7.22 3.97
N ILE A 160 -0.16 -8.00 3.04
CA ILE A 160 -0.10 -7.68 1.60
C ILE A 160 -1.51 -7.50 0.97
N PRO A 161 -2.39 -6.63 1.48
CA PRO A 161 -2.32 -5.78 2.67
C PRO A 161 -2.88 -6.44 3.94
N ARG A 162 -2.66 -5.81 5.12
CA ARG A 162 -3.48 -5.99 6.31
C ARG A 162 -4.45 -4.82 6.47
N VAL A 163 -5.75 -5.11 6.60
CA VAL A 163 -6.81 -4.10 6.64
C VAL A 163 -7.53 -4.11 7.99
N ARG A 164 -7.68 -2.94 8.60
CA ARG A 164 -8.55 -2.71 9.77
C ARG A 164 -9.67 -1.77 9.38
N PHE A 165 -10.93 -2.17 9.65
CA PHE A 165 -12.10 -1.38 9.24
C PHE A 165 -12.13 -1.09 7.72
N GLY A 166 -12.91 -0.10 7.32
CA GLY A 166 -12.91 0.47 5.97
C GLY A 166 -13.14 -0.52 4.82
N TYR A 167 -12.73 -0.10 3.65
CA TYR A 167 -12.90 -0.82 2.39
C TYR A 167 -11.59 -0.87 1.60
N ALA A 168 -11.21 -2.05 1.15
CA ALA A 168 -10.09 -2.26 0.23
C ALA A 168 -10.55 -3.01 -1.03
N HIS A 169 -10.33 -2.42 -2.21
CA HIS A 169 -10.41 -3.09 -3.50
C HIS A 169 -9.01 -3.52 -3.93
N VAL A 170 -8.79 -4.81 -3.96
CA VAL A 170 -7.51 -5.42 -4.32
C VAL A 170 -7.69 -6.05 -5.70
N ALA A 171 -7.19 -5.40 -6.77
CA ALA A 171 -7.53 -5.75 -8.14
C ALA A 171 -6.32 -5.91 -9.06
N ASN A 172 -6.29 -6.97 -9.84
CA ASN A 172 -5.24 -7.25 -10.83
C ASN A 172 -3.80 -7.16 -10.29
N ASN A 173 -3.56 -7.56 -9.05
CA ASN A 173 -2.23 -7.62 -8.48
C ASN A 173 -1.63 -9.03 -8.65
N ARG A 174 -0.31 -9.08 -8.80
CA ARG A 174 0.47 -10.31 -8.82
C ARG A 174 1.12 -10.56 -7.45
N TYR A 175 0.98 -11.78 -6.93
CA TYR A 175 1.56 -12.24 -5.67
C TYR A 175 2.50 -13.43 -5.94
N ASP A 176 3.78 -13.22 -5.68
CA ASP A 176 4.83 -14.24 -5.86
C ASP A 176 5.29 -14.76 -4.48
N GLU A 177 4.77 -15.91 -4.04
CA GLU A 177 5.30 -16.72 -2.93
C GLU A 177 5.40 -16.01 -1.55
N TRP A 178 4.28 -15.52 -1.01
CA TRP A 178 4.24 -15.01 0.37
C TRP A 178 4.62 -16.10 1.40
N GLN A 179 5.15 -15.70 2.56
CA GLN A 179 5.65 -16.62 3.56
C GLN A 179 4.68 -16.91 4.71
N MET A 180 3.74 -16.01 5.03
CA MET A 180 2.73 -16.22 6.05
C MET A 180 1.32 -16.07 5.49
N TYR A 181 0.94 -14.90 4.99
CA TYR A 181 -0.34 -14.65 4.30
C TYR A 181 -0.23 -13.43 3.37
N SER A 182 -1.10 -13.36 2.37
CA SER A 182 -1.20 -12.17 1.51
C SER A 182 -2.17 -11.15 2.11
N ILE A 183 -3.46 -11.45 2.09
CA ILE A 183 -4.52 -10.51 2.48
C ILE A 183 -4.98 -10.82 3.90
N GLY A 184 -4.68 -9.91 4.83
CA GLY A 184 -5.05 -10.04 6.24
C GLY A 184 -6.01 -8.95 6.71
N GLY A 185 -6.54 -9.12 7.92
CA GLY A 185 -7.31 -8.06 8.56
C GLY A 185 -7.86 -8.39 9.93
N SER A 186 -8.25 -7.31 10.63
CA SER A 186 -8.95 -7.33 11.91
C SER A 186 -10.03 -6.24 11.91
N SER A 187 -10.92 -6.23 12.93
CA SER A 187 -11.92 -5.15 13.10
C SER A 187 -12.91 -4.96 11.94
N ASN A 188 -13.32 -6.07 11.30
CA ASN A 188 -14.42 -6.11 10.33
C ASN A 188 -14.24 -5.21 9.08
N PRO A 189 -13.14 -5.33 8.33
CA PRO A 189 -12.99 -4.65 7.05
C PRO A 189 -13.89 -5.29 5.98
N THR A 190 -14.19 -4.52 4.94
CA THR A 190 -14.72 -5.05 3.68
C THR A 190 -13.57 -5.16 2.68
N ILE A 191 -13.33 -6.35 2.14
CA ILE A 191 -12.26 -6.61 1.17
C ILE A 191 -12.84 -7.25 -0.08
N PHE A 192 -12.56 -6.66 -1.24
CA PHE A 192 -12.87 -7.24 -2.52
C PHE A 192 -11.57 -7.57 -3.28
N SER A 193 -11.30 -8.85 -3.43
CA SER A 193 -10.23 -9.39 -4.27
C SER A 193 -10.80 -9.66 -5.65
N GLU A 194 -10.27 -9.00 -6.67
CA GLU A 194 -10.82 -9.15 -8.02
C GLU A 194 -9.71 -9.26 -9.07
N GLY A 195 -9.69 -10.37 -9.80
CA GLY A 195 -8.77 -10.58 -10.90
C GLY A 195 -7.29 -10.61 -10.52
N ASN A 196 -6.94 -10.97 -9.28
CA ASN A 196 -5.55 -11.10 -8.86
C ASN A 196 -4.95 -12.44 -9.30
N TYR A 197 -3.62 -12.50 -9.32
CA TYR A 197 -2.86 -13.71 -9.60
C TYR A 197 -2.04 -14.11 -8.37
N PHE A 198 -2.40 -15.24 -7.75
CA PHE A 198 -1.78 -15.74 -6.54
C PHE A 198 -0.94 -16.99 -6.82
N THR A 199 0.37 -16.91 -6.68
CA THR A 199 1.27 -18.06 -6.70
C THR A 199 1.74 -18.36 -5.27
N ALA A 200 1.26 -19.43 -4.68
CA ALA A 200 1.72 -19.84 -3.36
C ALA A 200 3.13 -20.46 -3.43
N SER A 201 3.91 -20.33 -2.35
CA SER A 201 5.20 -21.01 -2.21
C SER A 201 5.03 -22.55 -2.18
N ASN A 202 6.12 -23.30 -2.26
CA ASN A 202 6.07 -24.75 -2.11
C ASN A 202 5.79 -25.23 -0.67
N ASN A 203 5.86 -24.33 0.32
CA ASN A 203 5.52 -24.64 1.69
C ASN A 203 4.03 -25.00 1.83
N PRO A 204 3.66 -26.22 2.29
CA PRO A 204 2.27 -26.64 2.40
C PRO A 204 1.45 -25.83 3.42
N TYR A 205 2.10 -25.14 4.34
CA TYR A 205 1.45 -24.38 5.42
C TYR A 205 1.12 -22.92 5.01
N THR A 206 1.56 -22.46 3.86
CA THR A 206 1.39 -21.06 3.39
C THR A 206 0.56 -20.95 2.10
N LYS A 207 -0.38 -21.87 1.91
CA LYS A 207 -1.26 -21.89 0.72
C LYS A 207 -2.44 -20.92 0.81
N GLN A 208 -2.88 -20.61 2.03
CA GLN A 208 -4.01 -19.72 2.24
C GLN A 208 -3.63 -18.26 1.98
N VAL A 209 -4.35 -17.61 1.06
CA VAL A 209 -4.18 -16.18 0.74
C VAL A 209 -4.59 -15.30 1.93
N THR A 210 -5.66 -15.70 2.65
CA THR A 210 -6.35 -14.85 3.64
C THR A 210 -6.03 -15.21 5.07
N LYS A 211 -5.82 -14.19 5.94
CA LYS A 211 -5.74 -14.37 7.40
C LYS A 211 -6.63 -13.36 8.12
N ARG A 212 -7.42 -13.84 9.06
CA ARG A 212 -8.25 -12.99 9.93
C ARG A 212 -7.74 -13.06 11.36
N GLU A 213 -7.35 -11.92 11.90
CA GLU A 213 -6.94 -11.79 13.29
C GLU A 213 -8.15 -11.38 14.13
N ALA A 214 -8.93 -12.38 14.55
CA ALA A 214 -10.11 -12.19 15.36
C ALA A 214 -10.37 -13.41 16.24
N SER A 215 -10.81 -13.19 17.46
CA SER A 215 -11.27 -14.23 18.39
C SER A 215 -12.60 -14.87 17.99
N GLY A 216 -13.35 -14.24 17.07
CA GLY A 216 -14.65 -14.72 16.57
C GLY A 216 -15.32 -13.69 15.67
N GLY A 217 -16.52 -14.03 15.17
CA GLY A 217 -17.36 -13.11 14.39
C GLY A 217 -16.89 -12.84 12.94
N TRP A 218 -15.70 -13.24 12.57
CA TRP A 218 -15.11 -12.95 11.25
C TRP A 218 -15.92 -13.55 10.08
N LYS A 219 -16.74 -14.57 10.33
CA LYS A 219 -17.61 -15.17 9.30
C LYS A 219 -18.62 -14.16 8.72
N ASN A 220 -18.89 -13.07 9.44
CA ASN A 220 -19.76 -11.98 8.99
C ASN A 220 -19.00 -10.88 8.24
N TRP A 221 -17.66 -10.87 8.27
CA TRP A 221 -16.87 -9.88 7.56
C TRP A 221 -16.98 -10.09 6.06
N LYS A 222 -17.18 -9.01 5.33
CA LYS A 222 -17.47 -9.07 3.91
C LYS A 222 -16.16 -9.14 3.10
N TRP A 223 -15.68 -10.36 2.87
CA TRP A 223 -14.50 -10.65 2.06
C TRP A 223 -14.89 -11.51 0.87
N ARG A 224 -14.70 -10.99 -0.34
CA ARG A 224 -15.07 -11.63 -1.60
C ARG A 224 -13.89 -11.77 -2.54
N SER A 225 -13.93 -12.82 -3.33
CA SER A 225 -12.98 -13.09 -4.42
C SER A 225 -13.76 -13.29 -5.70
N SER A 226 -13.33 -12.69 -6.78
CA SER A 226 -13.91 -12.82 -8.13
C SER A 226 -12.79 -12.74 -9.16
N LYS A 227 -12.86 -13.52 -10.23
CA LYS A 227 -11.89 -13.54 -11.34
C LYS A 227 -10.43 -13.82 -10.92
N ASP A 228 -10.15 -14.11 -9.66
CA ASP A 228 -8.81 -14.40 -9.17
C ASP A 228 -8.28 -15.71 -9.77
N LYS A 229 -7.01 -15.74 -10.14
CA LYS A 229 -6.29 -16.93 -10.57
C LYS A 229 -5.36 -17.40 -9.45
N SER A 230 -5.48 -18.67 -9.09
CA SER A 230 -4.66 -19.29 -8.04
C SER A 230 -3.76 -20.38 -8.64
N GLU A 231 -2.49 -20.36 -8.28
CA GLU A 231 -1.49 -21.33 -8.69
C GLU A 231 -0.83 -21.99 -7.46
N ASN A 232 -0.28 -23.16 -7.69
CA ASN A 232 0.44 -23.94 -6.69
C ASN A 232 -0.36 -24.18 -5.39
N GLY A 233 -1.67 -24.41 -5.53
CA GLY A 233 -2.56 -24.69 -4.40
C GLY A 233 -2.95 -23.47 -3.55
N ALA A 234 -2.72 -22.26 -4.01
CA ALA A 234 -3.24 -21.06 -3.37
C ALA A 234 -4.78 -21.08 -3.28
N TYR A 235 -5.34 -20.58 -2.17
CA TYR A 235 -6.79 -20.48 -2.03
C TYR A 235 -7.20 -19.28 -1.18
N PHE A 236 -8.34 -18.66 -1.56
CA PHE A 236 -8.95 -17.55 -0.85
C PHE A 236 -10.14 -18.05 -0.02
N VAL A 237 -10.21 -17.71 1.25
CA VAL A 237 -11.36 -18.04 2.11
C VAL A 237 -12.31 -16.85 2.12
N GLN A 238 -13.47 -17.00 1.51
CA GLN A 238 -14.51 -15.97 1.49
C GLN A 238 -15.32 -15.95 2.80
N SER A 239 -15.94 -14.81 3.11
CA SER A 239 -16.83 -14.65 4.27
C SER A 239 -17.84 -13.53 4.06
N GLY A 240 -18.89 -13.49 4.90
CA GLY A 240 -19.96 -12.50 4.84
C GLY A 240 -20.91 -12.72 3.67
N TRP A 241 -21.84 -11.77 3.44
CA TRP A 241 -22.94 -11.85 2.46
C TRP A 241 -22.99 -10.59 1.59
N GLY A 242 -23.64 -10.69 0.43
CA GLY A 242 -23.88 -9.58 -0.48
C GLY A 242 -22.69 -9.15 -1.32
N SER A 243 -22.87 -8.12 -2.13
CA SER A 243 -21.87 -7.58 -3.03
C SER A 243 -20.78 -6.81 -2.27
N CYS A 244 -19.56 -6.89 -2.78
CA CYS A 244 -18.42 -6.06 -2.38
C CYS A 244 -17.98 -5.10 -3.50
N ALA A 245 -18.80 -4.95 -4.56
CA ALA A 245 -18.44 -4.08 -5.68
C ALA A 245 -18.00 -2.68 -5.17
N PRO A 246 -16.92 -2.12 -5.72
CA PRO A 246 -16.42 -0.84 -5.29
C PRO A 246 -17.43 0.28 -5.59
N PRO A 247 -17.59 1.25 -4.69
CA PRO A 247 -18.50 2.37 -4.88
C PRO A 247 -17.86 3.48 -5.73
N TYR A 248 -17.32 3.11 -6.89
CA TYR A 248 -16.70 4.06 -7.81
C TYR A 248 -17.74 4.88 -8.56
N SER A 249 -17.44 6.15 -8.77
CA SER A 249 -18.12 6.93 -9.81
C SER A 249 -17.70 6.43 -11.20
N PRO A 250 -18.46 6.74 -12.27
CA PRO A 250 -18.06 6.34 -13.62
C PRO A 250 -16.65 6.78 -14.02
N SER A 251 -16.20 7.93 -13.54
CA SER A 251 -14.86 8.46 -13.80
C SER A 251 -13.73 7.79 -13.00
N GLN A 252 -14.08 7.05 -11.96
CA GLN A 252 -13.12 6.32 -11.12
C GLN A 252 -13.07 4.83 -11.45
N SER A 253 -14.05 4.34 -12.22
CA SER A 253 -14.12 2.92 -12.57
C SER A 253 -13.07 2.56 -13.62
N PHE A 254 -12.55 1.34 -13.50
CA PHE A 254 -11.66 0.73 -14.48
C PHE A 254 -12.08 -0.72 -14.73
N THR A 255 -11.67 -1.26 -15.87
CA THR A 255 -11.97 -2.64 -16.21
C THR A 255 -10.98 -3.57 -15.49
N VAL A 256 -11.51 -4.46 -14.65
CA VAL A 256 -10.71 -5.51 -14.02
C VAL A 256 -10.63 -6.71 -14.95
N ALA A 257 -9.42 -7.05 -15.35
CA ALA A 257 -9.13 -8.20 -16.20
C ALA A 257 -9.21 -9.53 -15.41
N GLU A 258 -9.30 -10.64 -16.14
CA GLU A 258 -9.16 -11.97 -15.55
C GLU A 258 -7.75 -12.15 -14.94
N GLY A 259 -7.66 -12.83 -13.79
CA GLY A 259 -6.39 -13.03 -13.08
C GLY A 259 -5.29 -13.65 -13.92
N SER A 260 -5.63 -14.46 -14.92
CA SER A 260 -4.64 -15.04 -15.85
C SER A 260 -3.89 -14.02 -16.69
N MET A 261 -4.42 -12.81 -16.86
CA MET A 261 -3.77 -11.72 -17.60
C MET A 261 -2.75 -10.92 -16.75
N VAL A 262 -2.80 -11.08 -15.45
CA VAL A 262 -2.03 -10.25 -14.49
C VAL A 262 -0.51 -10.35 -14.67
N PRO A 263 0.09 -11.51 -14.96
CA PRO A 263 1.54 -11.57 -15.21
C PRO A 263 2.02 -10.62 -16.32
N ALA A 264 1.22 -10.43 -17.37
CA ALA A 264 1.51 -9.48 -18.44
C ALA A 264 1.22 -8.03 -18.00
N LEU A 265 0.08 -7.79 -17.31
CA LEU A 265 -0.34 -6.46 -16.86
C LEU A 265 0.57 -5.86 -15.79
N THR A 266 1.37 -6.66 -15.10
CA THR A 266 2.28 -6.23 -14.03
C THR A 266 3.75 -6.41 -14.39
N SER A 267 4.05 -6.59 -15.68
CA SER A 267 5.42 -6.83 -16.16
C SER A 267 6.34 -5.62 -15.96
N ASP A 268 5.78 -4.43 -15.98
CA ASP A 268 6.42 -3.12 -15.82
C ASP A 268 6.17 -2.48 -14.44
N ALA A 269 5.64 -3.24 -13.48
CA ALA A 269 5.47 -2.76 -12.11
C ALA A 269 6.82 -2.34 -11.49
N GLY A 270 6.83 -1.16 -10.86
CA GLY A 270 8.04 -0.51 -10.36
C GLY A 270 8.43 0.71 -11.20
N PRO A 271 9.54 1.38 -10.90
CA PRO A 271 9.98 2.57 -11.60
C PRO A 271 10.20 2.33 -13.09
N LEU A 272 9.56 3.12 -13.92
CA LEU A 272 9.66 3.02 -15.37
C LEU A 272 11.05 3.47 -15.86
N THR A 273 11.61 2.74 -16.83
CA THR A 273 12.88 3.07 -17.47
C THR A 273 12.68 4.03 -18.64
N CYS A 274 12.23 5.23 -18.35
CA CYS A 274 12.01 6.26 -19.37
C CYS A 274 13.32 7.02 -19.64
N ALA A 275 13.54 7.44 -20.89
CA ALA A 275 14.59 8.39 -21.18
C ALA A 275 14.19 9.80 -20.70
N VAL A 276 15.17 10.59 -20.25
CA VAL A 276 14.94 12.03 -19.96
C VAL A 276 14.37 12.69 -21.20
N ASN A 277 13.22 13.35 -21.06
CA ASN A 277 12.47 13.98 -22.16
C ASN A 277 11.88 13.01 -23.21
N GLY A 278 11.87 11.69 -22.91
CA GLY A 278 11.18 10.68 -23.72
C GLY A 278 9.76 10.41 -23.23
N ALA A 279 8.92 9.82 -24.09
CA ALA A 279 7.65 9.27 -23.65
C ALA A 279 7.90 8.03 -22.76
N CYS A 280 7.13 7.88 -21.70
CA CYS A 280 7.03 6.63 -20.93
C CYS A 280 5.91 5.77 -21.51
#